data_a3c2c611d87088213427ea13a38f682e
#
_entry.id   a3c2c611d87088213427ea13a38f682e
#
_cell.length_a   1.000
_cell.length_b   1.000
_cell.length_c   1.000
_cell.angle_alpha   90.00
_cell.angle_beta   90.00
_cell.angle_gamma   90.00
#
_symmetry.space_group_name_H-M   'P 1'
#
loop_
_entity.id
_entity.type
_entity.pdbx_description
1 polymer ?
#
loop_
_entity_poly.entity_id
_entity_poly.type
_entity_poly.pdbx_seq_one_letter_code
_entity_poly.pdbx_strand_id
1 'polypeptide(L)'
;MDSKRIVITVSNNLVTDNRLAKTAASLEACGCEVLLLGRRWPGGSIPPGRAGKVRRFRLFFNRNLGFYSELNVRLFFYLLFVKVDVIWAVDLDTLPAAYLAARMRGKKLIYDSHEYFTELPELQDRPIVKRAWTYLQDHLITKVDVVITVSGSIADAYRDRYGVDAVLVRNMPLRPIAPMSIREFGDGPVIYYQGAMNVGRGLEEA
;
A
#
# COMPACT_ATOMS: atom_id res chain seq x y z
N MET A 1 26.82 -5.65 -10.02
CA MET A 1 26.00 -5.92 -8.82
C MET A 1 24.79 -6.70 -9.25
N ASP A 2 24.50 -7.84 -8.60
CA ASP A 2 23.30 -8.60 -8.93
C ASP A 2 22.05 -7.77 -8.65
N SER A 3 21.13 -7.74 -9.62
CA SER A 3 19.84 -7.02 -9.48
C SER A 3 19.04 -7.56 -8.30
N LYS A 4 18.62 -6.70 -7.37
CA LYS A 4 17.78 -7.09 -6.25
C LYS A 4 16.34 -7.37 -6.71
N ARG A 5 15.78 -8.49 -6.28
CA ARG A 5 14.40 -8.88 -6.60
C ARG A 5 13.47 -8.48 -5.47
N ILE A 6 12.57 -7.57 -5.77
CA ILE A 6 11.60 -7.03 -4.81
C ILE A 6 10.22 -7.53 -5.18
N VAL A 7 9.52 -8.13 -4.22
CA VAL A 7 8.12 -8.52 -4.37
C VAL A 7 7.28 -7.59 -3.51
N ILE A 8 6.38 -6.84 -4.16
CA ILE A 8 5.46 -5.91 -3.51
C ILE A 8 4.09 -6.56 -3.44
N THR A 9 3.56 -6.73 -2.23
CA THR A 9 2.22 -7.31 -2.00
C THR A 9 1.20 -6.22 -1.74
N VAL A 10 0.03 -6.32 -2.36
CA VAL A 10 -1.03 -5.31 -2.25
C VAL A 10 -2.42 -5.95 -2.38
N SER A 11 -3.37 -5.47 -1.60
CA SER A 11 -4.78 -5.88 -1.68
C SER A 11 -5.59 -5.04 -2.67
N ASN A 12 -5.14 -3.83 -2.96
CA ASN A 12 -5.78 -2.86 -3.83
C ASN A 12 -5.77 -3.26 -5.31
N ASN A 13 -6.43 -2.45 -6.14
CA ASN A 13 -6.47 -2.69 -7.57
C ASN A 13 -5.15 -2.29 -8.24
N LEU A 14 -4.34 -3.27 -8.61
CA LEU A 14 -3.07 -3.09 -9.33
C LEU A 14 -3.20 -2.30 -10.63
N VAL A 15 -4.39 -2.20 -11.22
CA VAL A 15 -4.60 -1.48 -12.48
C VAL A 15 -4.62 0.04 -12.27
N THR A 16 -5.26 0.50 -11.19
CA THR A 16 -5.51 1.93 -10.93
C THR A 16 -4.57 2.53 -9.89
N ASP A 17 -3.78 1.74 -9.19
CA ASP A 17 -2.88 2.21 -8.16
C ASP A 17 -1.65 2.92 -8.76
N ASN A 18 -1.75 4.25 -8.86
CA ASN A 18 -0.69 5.10 -9.39
C ASN A 18 0.52 5.23 -8.46
N ARG A 19 0.33 5.11 -7.14
CA ARG A 19 1.44 5.15 -6.18
C ARG A 19 2.33 3.94 -6.38
N LEU A 20 1.72 2.77 -6.45
CA LEU A 20 2.44 1.53 -6.69
C LEU A 20 3.17 1.53 -8.04
N ALA A 21 2.56 2.10 -9.08
CA ALA A 21 3.21 2.24 -10.38
C ALA A 21 4.46 3.13 -10.31
N LYS A 22 4.40 4.25 -9.58
CA LYS A 22 5.54 5.15 -9.36
C LYS A 22 6.64 4.47 -8.53
N THR A 23 6.28 3.75 -7.48
CA THR A 23 7.21 2.98 -6.65
C THR A 23 7.95 1.93 -7.48
N ALA A 24 7.21 1.15 -8.28
CA ALA A 24 7.80 0.14 -9.15
C ALA A 24 8.76 0.75 -10.19
N ALA A 25 8.36 1.85 -10.84
CA ALA A 25 9.19 2.55 -11.80
C ALA A 25 10.49 3.09 -11.17
N SER A 26 10.40 3.65 -9.97
CA SER A 26 11.58 4.15 -9.25
C SER A 26 12.55 3.02 -8.88
N LEU A 27 12.03 1.88 -8.43
CA LEU A 27 12.86 0.72 -8.09
C LEU A 27 13.52 0.10 -9.33
N GLU A 28 12.80 0.01 -10.46
CA GLU A 28 13.37 -0.46 -11.72
C GLU A 28 14.44 0.50 -12.24
N ALA A 29 14.23 1.81 -12.11
CA ALA A 29 15.25 2.81 -12.45
C ALA A 29 16.53 2.67 -11.59
N CYS A 30 16.42 2.15 -10.38
CA CYS A 30 17.54 1.79 -9.52
C CYS A 30 18.13 0.39 -9.83
N GLY A 31 17.70 -0.27 -10.90
CA GLY A 31 18.22 -1.58 -11.31
C GLY A 31 17.63 -2.77 -10.56
N CYS A 32 16.51 -2.61 -9.85
CA CYS A 32 15.81 -3.71 -9.18
C CYS A 32 14.87 -4.43 -10.15
N GLU A 33 14.70 -5.74 -9.93
CA GLU A 33 13.61 -6.49 -10.55
C GLU A 33 12.37 -6.42 -9.63
N VAL A 34 11.26 -5.89 -10.13
CA VAL A 34 10.04 -5.70 -9.34
C VAL A 34 8.94 -6.65 -9.78
N LEU A 35 8.33 -7.34 -8.82
CA LEU A 35 7.12 -8.14 -8.99
C LEU A 35 6.01 -7.58 -8.11
N LEU A 36 4.92 -7.15 -8.75
CA LEU A 36 3.70 -6.71 -8.08
C LEU A 36 2.75 -7.89 -7.91
N LEU A 37 2.36 -8.16 -6.69
CA LEU A 37 1.57 -9.32 -6.31
C LEU A 37 0.29 -8.89 -5.60
N GLY A 38 -0.87 -9.20 -6.20
CA GLY A 38 -2.16 -8.81 -5.63
C GLY A 38 -3.33 -9.59 -6.20
N ARG A 39 -4.55 -9.09 -5.97
CA ARG A 39 -5.76 -9.73 -6.47
C ARG A 39 -6.14 -9.27 -7.88
N ARG A 40 -6.88 -10.13 -8.58
CA ARG A 40 -7.54 -9.78 -9.84
C ARG A 40 -8.91 -9.17 -9.57
N TRP A 41 -9.07 -7.91 -9.98
CA TRP A 41 -10.38 -7.25 -10.00
C TRP A 41 -11.12 -7.55 -11.31
N PRO A 42 -12.45 -7.67 -11.29
CA PRO A 42 -13.23 -7.72 -12.53
C PRO A 42 -12.99 -6.50 -13.41
N GLY A 43 -12.93 -6.69 -14.72
CA GLY A 43 -12.96 -5.60 -15.70
C GLY A 43 -11.67 -4.82 -15.94
N GLY A 44 -10.53 -5.17 -15.31
CA GLY A 44 -9.28 -4.42 -15.49
C GLY A 44 -8.17 -5.20 -16.21
N SER A 45 -7.64 -4.65 -17.30
CA SER A 45 -6.35 -5.07 -17.88
C SER A 45 -5.22 -4.20 -17.35
N ILE A 46 -4.03 -4.78 -17.18
CA ILE A 46 -2.85 -4.01 -16.81
C ILE A 46 -2.49 -3.11 -18.00
N PRO A 47 -2.32 -1.80 -17.80
CA PRO A 47 -1.90 -0.91 -18.87
C PRO A 47 -0.57 -1.36 -19.48
N PRO A 48 -0.41 -1.29 -20.82
CA PRO A 48 0.87 -1.52 -21.45
C PRO A 48 1.94 -0.56 -20.92
N GLY A 49 3.18 -1.03 -20.78
CA GLY A 49 4.29 -0.20 -20.31
C GLY A 49 4.30 0.09 -18.79
N ARG A 50 3.40 -0.52 -18.01
CA ARG A 50 3.44 -0.38 -16.54
C ARG A 50 4.71 -1.03 -15.99
N ALA A 51 5.42 -0.31 -15.15
CA ALA A 51 6.61 -0.80 -14.46
C ALA A 51 6.26 -2.00 -13.53
N GLY A 52 7.20 -2.94 -13.43
CA GLY A 52 7.07 -4.15 -12.65
C GLY A 52 6.34 -5.29 -13.37
N LYS A 53 6.81 -6.50 -13.17
CA LYS A 53 6.05 -7.70 -13.53
C LYS A 53 4.82 -7.79 -12.63
N VAL A 54 3.68 -8.25 -13.14
CA VAL A 54 2.43 -8.31 -12.37
C VAL A 54 1.89 -9.73 -12.31
N ARG A 55 1.62 -10.21 -11.10
CA ARG A 55 0.90 -11.46 -10.83
C ARG A 55 -0.36 -11.16 -10.03
N ARG A 56 -1.52 -11.62 -10.52
CA ARG A 56 -2.81 -11.40 -9.88
C ARG A 56 -3.50 -12.71 -9.55
N PHE A 57 -3.94 -12.86 -8.30
CA PHE A 57 -4.73 -14.01 -7.85
C PHE A 57 -6.21 -13.81 -8.15
N ARG A 58 -6.85 -14.85 -8.64
CA ARG A 58 -8.30 -14.95 -8.69
C ARG A 58 -8.77 -15.48 -7.35
N LEU A 59 -9.51 -14.68 -6.59
CA LEU A 59 -10.02 -15.04 -5.27
C LEU A 59 -11.47 -15.50 -5.37
N PHE A 60 -11.85 -16.43 -4.48
CA PHE A 60 -13.23 -16.88 -4.32
C PHE A 60 -14.02 -15.90 -3.45
N PHE A 61 -13.39 -15.42 -2.37
CA PHE A 61 -13.98 -14.43 -1.48
C PHE A 61 -13.53 -13.02 -1.86
N ASN A 62 -14.51 -12.10 -2.01
CA ASN A 62 -14.22 -10.73 -2.45
C ASN A 62 -14.44 -9.67 -1.37
N ARG A 63 -14.94 -10.06 -0.18
CA ARG A 63 -15.30 -9.14 0.91
C ARG A 63 -14.99 -9.76 2.28
N ASN A 64 -14.87 -8.87 3.28
CA ASN A 64 -14.75 -9.22 4.69
C ASN A 64 -13.57 -10.17 5.03
N LEU A 65 -13.70 -10.88 6.14
CA LEU A 65 -12.67 -11.78 6.65
C LEU A 65 -12.23 -12.84 5.63
N GLY A 66 -13.18 -13.40 4.87
CA GLY A 66 -12.87 -14.41 3.83
C GLY A 66 -11.90 -13.88 2.78
N PHE A 67 -12.09 -12.64 2.33
CA PHE A 67 -11.17 -11.97 1.40
C PHE A 67 -9.76 -11.86 1.97
N TYR A 68 -9.61 -11.28 3.16
CA TYR A 68 -8.29 -11.07 3.76
C TYR A 68 -7.58 -12.38 4.07
N SER A 69 -8.32 -13.37 4.56
CA SER A 69 -7.78 -14.70 4.85
C SER A 69 -7.29 -15.41 3.58
N GLU A 70 -8.13 -15.48 2.55
CA GLU A 70 -7.75 -16.12 1.28
C GLU A 70 -6.57 -15.41 0.63
N LEU A 71 -6.58 -14.07 0.58
CA LEU A 71 -5.49 -13.30 0.01
C LEU A 71 -4.18 -13.61 0.75
N ASN A 72 -4.17 -13.52 2.09
CA ASN A 72 -2.96 -13.78 2.88
C ASN A 72 -2.46 -15.22 2.72
N VAL A 73 -3.34 -16.22 2.69
CA VAL A 73 -2.95 -17.62 2.42
C VAL A 73 -2.26 -17.75 1.06
N ARG A 74 -2.84 -17.18 0.01
CA ARG A 74 -2.26 -17.24 -1.33
C ARG A 74 -0.96 -16.46 -1.45
N LEU A 75 -0.88 -15.28 -0.84
CA LEU A 75 0.34 -14.47 -0.76
C LEU A 75 1.45 -15.25 -0.05
N PHE A 76 1.15 -15.81 1.11
CA PHE A 76 2.10 -16.58 1.91
C PHE A 76 2.70 -17.74 1.11
N PHE A 77 1.87 -18.62 0.55
CA PHE A 77 2.38 -19.75 -0.22
C PHE A 77 3.16 -19.31 -1.45
N TYR A 78 2.72 -18.27 -2.16
CA TYR A 78 3.47 -17.77 -3.30
C TYR A 78 4.82 -17.19 -2.89
N LEU A 79 4.86 -16.41 -1.80
CA LEU A 79 6.08 -15.81 -1.27
C LEU A 79 7.08 -16.85 -0.76
N LEU A 80 6.63 -18.05 -0.34
CA LEU A 80 7.54 -19.13 0.08
C LEU A 80 8.41 -19.64 -1.08
N PHE A 81 7.92 -19.62 -2.31
CA PHE A 81 8.59 -20.27 -3.44
C PHE A 81 9.15 -19.32 -4.49
N VAL A 82 8.66 -18.06 -4.55
CA VAL A 82 9.15 -17.08 -5.52
C VAL A 82 10.59 -16.64 -5.19
N LYS A 83 11.40 -16.39 -6.21
CA LYS A 83 12.73 -15.82 -6.01
C LYS A 83 12.58 -14.36 -5.55
N VAL A 84 13.04 -14.05 -4.34
CA VAL A 84 12.90 -12.73 -3.72
C VAL A 84 14.07 -12.44 -2.79
N ASP A 85 14.47 -11.19 -2.74
CA ASP A 85 15.50 -10.69 -1.83
C ASP A 85 14.89 -9.75 -0.78
N VAL A 86 13.85 -8.97 -1.17
CA VAL A 86 13.09 -8.08 -0.30
C VAL A 86 11.59 -8.26 -0.52
N ILE A 87 10.85 -8.47 0.55
CA ILE A 87 9.39 -8.48 0.55
C ILE A 87 8.90 -7.11 1.02
N TRP A 88 8.00 -6.50 0.25
CA TRP A 88 7.44 -5.17 0.53
C TRP A 88 5.93 -5.30 0.68
N ALA A 89 5.44 -5.20 1.91
CA ALA A 89 4.03 -5.25 2.23
C ALA A 89 3.41 -3.85 2.16
N VAL A 90 2.44 -3.68 1.28
CA VAL A 90 1.63 -2.45 1.23
C VAL A 90 0.42 -2.68 2.11
N ASP A 91 0.25 -1.78 3.06
CA ASP A 91 -0.78 -1.76 4.09
C ASP A 91 -0.79 -2.98 5.03
N LEU A 92 -1.53 -2.84 6.12
CA LEU A 92 -1.58 -3.84 7.20
C LEU A 92 -2.20 -5.16 6.75
N ASP A 93 -3.06 -5.12 5.76
CA ASP A 93 -3.84 -6.27 5.30
C ASP A 93 -3.02 -7.31 4.51
N THR A 94 -1.84 -6.94 4.00
CA THR A 94 -0.90 -7.89 3.37
C THR A 94 0.30 -8.22 4.27
N LEU A 95 0.50 -7.47 5.35
CA LEU A 95 1.64 -7.61 6.24
C LEU A 95 1.74 -8.99 6.91
N PRO A 96 0.65 -9.64 7.38
CA PRO A 96 0.77 -10.94 8.04
C PRO A 96 1.41 -12.02 7.16
N ALA A 97 0.98 -12.15 5.91
CA ALA A 97 1.55 -13.12 4.98
C ALA A 97 3.01 -12.79 4.63
N ALA A 98 3.30 -11.51 4.39
CA ALA A 98 4.62 -11.01 4.08
C ALA A 98 5.60 -11.27 5.24
N TYR A 99 5.17 -10.98 6.48
CA TYR A 99 5.96 -11.22 7.68
C TYR A 99 6.29 -12.71 7.87
N LEU A 100 5.30 -13.58 7.79
CA LEU A 100 5.52 -15.01 7.96
C LEU A 100 6.49 -15.55 6.90
N ALA A 101 6.30 -15.19 5.65
CA ALA A 101 7.17 -15.61 4.55
C ALA A 101 8.60 -15.04 4.71
N ALA A 102 8.74 -13.77 5.04
CA ALA A 102 10.04 -13.14 5.28
C ALA A 102 10.78 -13.82 6.43
N ARG A 103 10.09 -14.05 7.54
CA ARG A 103 10.65 -14.72 8.74
C ARG A 103 11.14 -16.12 8.44
N MET A 104 10.32 -16.94 7.74
CA MET A 104 10.69 -18.32 7.40
C MET A 104 11.85 -18.40 6.42
N ARG A 105 12.01 -17.40 5.56
CA ARG A 105 13.04 -17.40 4.51
C ARG A 105 14.26 -16.54 4.82
N GLY A 106 14.31 -15.87 5.97
CA GLY A 106 15.38 -14.93 6.33
C GLY A 106 15.50 -13.77 5.32
N LYS A 107 14.34 -13.24 4.83
CA LYS A 107 14.31 -12.14 3.88
C LYS A 107 13.99 -10.82 4.54
N LYS A 108 14.47 -9.72 3.94
CA LYS A 108 14.14 -8.38 4.40
C LYS A 108 12.67 -8.06 4.13
N LEU A 109 12.05 -7.37 5.10
CA LEU A 109 10.64 -6.99 5.07
C LEU A 109 10.49 -5.48 5.22
N ILE A 110 9.81 -4.86 4.26
CA ILE A 110 9.39 -3.46 4.30
C ILE A 110 7.88 -3.44 4.52
N TYR A 111 7.41 -2.60 5.43
CA TYR A 111 6.01 -2.26 5.63
C TYR A 111 5.74 -0.84 5.14
N ASP A 112 4.92 -0.68 4.11
CA ASP A 112 4.55 0.61 3.52
C ASP A 112 3.10 0.94 3.90
N SER A 113 2.93 1.76 4.91
CA SER A 113 1.65 2.18 5.45
C SER A 113 1.15 3.41 4.69
N HIS A 114 0.21 3.21 3.79
CA HIS A 114 -0.38 4.27 2.99
C HIS A 114 -1.37 5.13 3.78
N GLU A 115 -1.94 4.57 4.84
CA GLU A 115 -2.91 5.20 5.73
C GLU A 115 -2.66 4.74 7.17
N TYR A 116 -3.14 5.47 8.16
CA TYR A 116 -3.13 4.98 9.54
C TYR A 116 -4.25 3.93 9.68
N PHE A 117 -3.95 2.72 9.26
CA PHE A 117 -4.90 1.65 8.95
C PHE A 117 -5.91 1.37 10.06
N THR A 118 -5.48 1.38 11.32
CA THR A 118 -6.35 1.13 12.48
C THR A 118 -7.32 2.27 12.77
N GLU A 119 -7.11 3.45 12.18
CA GLU A 119 -7.94 4.64 12.36
C GLU A 119 -8.79 4.97 11.12
N LEU A 120 -8.88 4.03 10.16
CA LEU A 120 -9.75 4.19 9.01
C LEU A 120 -11.21 4.39 9.43
N PRO A 121 -11.96 5.30 8.80
CA PRO A 121 -13.38 5.54 9.11
C PRO A 121 -14.23 4.27 9.08
N GLU A 122 -13.97 3.38 8.13
CA GLU A 122 -14.70 2.12 7.93
C GLU A 122 -14.54 1.13 9.10
N LEU A 123 -13.55 1.34 9.96
CA LEU A 123 -13.30 0.50 11.14
C LEU A 123 -13.91 1.07 12.41
N GLN A 124 -14.33 2.35 12.44
CA GLN A 124 -14.82 3.00 13.66
C GLN A 124 -16.10 2.33 14.17
N ASP A 125 -17.01 1.94 13.28
CA ASP A 125 -18.27 1.26 13.63
C ASP A 125 -18.12 -0.27 13.76
N ARG A 126 -16.87 -0.79 13.71
CA ARG A 126 -16.57 -2.24 13.75
C ARG A 126 -15.53 -2.57 14.83
N PRO A 127 -15.84 -2.44 16.12
CA PRO A 127 -14.85 -2.52 17.19
C PRO A 127 -14.09 -3.85 17.24
N ILE A 128 -14.74 -4.98 16.94
CA ILE A 128 -14.09 -6.30 16.91
C ILE A 128 -13.06 -6.37 15.77
N VAL A 129 -13.42 -5.86 14.60
CA VAL A 129 -12.53 -5.85 13.42
C VAL A 129 -11.36 -4.89 13.68
N LYS A 130 -11.62 -3.70 14.21
CA LYS A 130 -10.61 -2.73 14.62
C LYS A 130 -9.63 -3.35 15.62
N ARG A 131 -10.12 -4.04 16.65
CA ARG A 131 -9.25 -4.74 17.64
C ARG A 131 -8.36 -5.79 16.98
N ALA A 132 -8.88 -6.57 16.04
CA ALA A 132 -8.09 -7.59 15.34
C ALA A 132 -6.96 -6.95 14.52
N TRP A 133 -7.24 -5.88 13.79
CA TRP A 133 -6.21 -5.14 13.03
C TRP A 133 -5.21 -4.45 13.93
N THR A 134 -5.67 -3.83 15.03
CA THR A 134 -4.79 -3.24 16.04
C THR A 134 -3.84 -4.29 16.63
N TYR A 135 -4.37 -5.45 17.00
CA TYR A 135 -3.55 -6.56 17.50
C TYR A 135 -2.47 -6.98 16.49
N LEU A 136 -2.81 -7.12 15.22
CA LEU A 136 -1.84 -7.45 14.17
C LEU A 136 -0.78 -6.35 14.02
N GLN A 137 -1.20 -5.09 13.99
CA GLN A 137 -0.26 -3.96 13.89
C GLN A 137 0.67 -3.89 15.09
N ASP A 138 0.14 -3.97 16.31
CA ASP A 138 0.92 -3.94 17.56
C ASP A 138 1.99 -5.03 17.62
N HIS A 139 1.71 -6.20 17.02
CA HIS A 139 2.63 -7.34 17.05
C HIS A 139 3.62 -7.39 15.88
N LEU A 140 3.31 -6.74 14.77
CA LEU A 140 4.09 -6.88 13.53
C LEU A 140 4.95 -5.66 13.20
N ILE A 141 4.50 -4.44 13.52
CA ILE A 141 5.17 -3.21 13.09
C ILE A 141 6.61 -3.08 13.60
N THR A 142 6.89 -3.58 14.81
CA THR A 142 8.24 -3.57 15.41
C THR A 142 9.14 -4.70 14.91
N LYS A 143 8.62 -5.60 14.08
CA LYS A 143 9.33 -6.79 13.58
C LYS A 143 9.69 -6.72 12.10
N VAL A 144 9.42 -5.60 11.46
CA VAL A 144 9.82 -5.33 10.09
C VAL A 144 11.17 -4.62 10.06
N ASP A 145 11.91 -4.74 8.96
CA ASP A 145 13.20 -4.07 8.82
C ASP A 145 13.07 -2.57 8.58
N VAL A 146 12.04 -2.15 7.84
CA VAL A 146 11.77 -0.75 7.51
C VAL A 146 10.28 -0.49 7.51
N VAL A 147 9.85 0.61 8.11
CA VAL A 147 8.50 1.15 7.99
C VAL A 147 8.55 2.39 7.11
N ILE A 148 7.64 2.47 6.14
CA ILE A 148 7.45 3.63 5.27
C ILE A 148 6.04 4.17 5.52
N THR A 149 5.86 5.49 5.50
CA THR A 149 4.54 6.09 5.57
C THR A 149 4.44 7.38 4.74
N VAL A 150 3.23 7.93 4.64
CA VAL A 150 2.88 9.03 3.71
C VAL A 150 2.87 10.41 4.35
N SER A 151 2.76 10.51 5.66
CA SER A 151 2.69 11.81 6.36
C SER A 151 3.50 11.83 7.65
N GLY A 152 3.96 13.03 8.04
CA GLY A 152 4.67 13.22 9.30
C GLY A 152 3.83 12.82 10.51
N SER A 153 2.53 13.14 10.50
CA SER A 153 1.61 12.80 11.59
C SER A 153 1.48 11.29 11.83
N ILE A 154 1.48 10.48 10.77
CA ILE A 154 1.48 9.01 10.89
C ILE A 154 2.85 8.52 11.40
N ALA A 155 3.94 9.10 10.91
CA ALA A 155 5.28 8.77 11.38
C ALA A 155 5.44 9.06 12.88
N ASP A 156 4.96 10.23 13.33
CA ASP A 156 4.98 10.61 14.74
C ASP A 156 4.12 9.66 15.59
N ALA A 157 2.91 9.32 15.13
CA ALA A 157 2.04 8.35 15.82
C ALA A 157 2.69 6.95 15.93
N TYR A 158 3.45 6.51 14.93
CA TYR A 158 4.18 5.24 15.01
C TYR A 158 5.38 5.32 15.94
N ARG A 159 6.07 6.46 15.98
CA ARG A 159 7.16 6.69 16.94
C ARG A 159 6.63 6.70 18.36
N ASP A 160 5.57 7.47 18.64
CA ASP A 160 5.00 7.62 19.96
C ASP A 160 4.43 6.31 20.51
N ARG A 161 3.75 5.53 19.65
CA ARG A 161 3.09 4.31 20.07
C ARG A 161 4.00 3.07 20.10
N TYR A 162 4.93 2.98 19.15
CA TYR A 162 5.70 1.75 18.90
C TYR A 162 7.22 1.94 19.01
N GLY A 163 7.70 3.16 19.16
CA GLY A 163 9.14 3.47 19.10
C GLY A 163 9.76 3.22 17.72
N VAL A 164 8.95 3.28 16.64
CA VAL A 164 9.39 2.98 15.28
C VAL A 164 9.58 4.27 14.50
N ASP A 165 10.78 4.47 13.97
CA ASP A 165 11.09 5.58 13.06
C ASP A 165 10.69 5.21 11.62
N ALA A 166 9.58 5.77 11.15
CA ALA A 166 9.10 5.52 9.80
C ALA A 166 9.73 6.48 8.79
N VAL A 167 10.14 5.95 7.64
CA VAL A 167 10.63 6.74 6.50
C VAL A 167 9.45 7.44 5.81
N LEU A 168 9.52 8.76 5.67
CA LEU A 168 8.46 9.53 5.03
C LEU A 168 8.61 9.52 3.51
N VAL A 169 7.67 8.88 2.81
CA VAL A 169 7.57 8.88 1.35
C VAL A 169 6.18 9.34 0.93
N ARG A 170 6.06 10.62 0.59
CA ARG A 170 4.78 11.24 0.22
C ARG A 170 4.31 10.79 -1.16
N ASN A 171 3.00 10.64 -1.31
CA ASN A 171 2.39 10.38 -2.61
C ASN A 171 2.19 11.69 -3.40
N MET A 172 3.27 12.16 -4.03
CA MET A 172 3.24 13.39 -4.83
C MET A 172 2.92 13.07 -6.30
N PRO A 173 2.19 13.96 -7.01
CA PRO A 173 2.04 13.85 -8.46
C PRO A 173 3.40 14.03 -9.15
N LEU A 174 3.55 13.43 -10.31
CA LEU A 174 4.70 13.72 -11.17
C LEU A 174 4.61 15.18 -11.65
N ARG A 175 5.75 15.85 -11.74
CA ARG A 175 5.78 17.22 -12.26
C ARG A 175 5.28 17.22 -13.71
N PRO A 176 4.33 18.10 -14.07
CA PRO A 176 3.88 18.22 -15.45
C PRO A 176 5.05 18.59 -16.37
N ILE A 177 5.13 17.99 -17.54
CA ILE A 177 6.16 18.28 -18.54
C ILE A 177 5.89 19.63 -19.22
N ALA A 178 4.61 20.03 -19.31
CA ALA A 178 4.19 21.31 -19.88
C ALA A 178 3.78 22.29 -18.76
N PRO A 179 4.00 23.60 -18.96
CA PRO A 179 3.47 24.60 -18.05
C PRO A 179 1.96 24.49 -17.98
N MET A 180 1.41 24.44 -16.76
CA MET A 180 -0.04 24.49 -16.58
C MET A 180 -0.53 25.88 -17.00
N SER A 181 -1.52 25.93 -17.90
CA SER A 181 -2.25 27.17 -18.16
C SER A 181 -3.00 27.56 -16.88
N ILE A 182 -2.74 28.75 -16.39
CA ILE A 182 -3.52 29.33 -15.30
C ILE A 182 -4.89 29.64 -15.87
N ARG A 183 -5.93 28.97 -15.37
CA ARG A 183 -7.32 29.34 -15.68
C ARG A 183 -7.65 30.57 -14.84
N GLU A 184 -8.02 31.67 -15.48
CA GLU A 184 -8.64 32.78 -14.76
C GLU A 184 -10.04 32.34 -14.33
N PHE A 185 -10.28 32.30 -13.04
CA PHE A 185 -11.61 32.12 -12.46
C PHE A 185 -12.21 33.53 -12.34
N GLY A 186 -13.52 33.68 -12.69
CA GLY A 186 -14.22 34.96 -12.55
C GLY A 186 -14.22 35.51 -11.11
N ASP A 187 -14.87 36.65 -10.87
CA ASP A 187 -14.73 37.49 -9.65
C ASP A 187 -15.21 36.88 -8.31
N GLY A 188 -15.53 35.60 -8.25
CA GLY A 188 -15.99 34.91 -7.02
C GLY A 188 -14.99 33.88 -6.50
N PRO A 189 -15.10 33.54 -5.19
CA PRO A 189 -14.30 32.45 -4.62
C PRO A 189 -14.70 31.10 -5.28
N VAL A 190 -13.69 30.35 -5.72
CA VAL A 190 -13.89 29.01 -6.28
C VAL A 190 -13.32 27.96 -5.35
N ILE A 191 -14.18 27.10 -4.83
CA ILE A 191 -13.77 25.93 -4.04
C ILE A 191 -13.67 24.72 -5.01
N TYR A 192 -12.49 24.17 -5.13
CA TYR A 192 -12.24 23.01 -5.97
C TYR A 192 -11.88 21.79 -5.10
N TYR A 193 -12.63 20.70 -5.23
CA TYR A 193 -12.33 19.43 -4.59
C TYR A 193 -12.09 18.36 -5.65
N GLN A 194 -10.99 17.62 -5.48
CA GLN A 194 -10.66 16.45 -6.30
C GLN A 194 -10.37 15.25 -5.39
N GLY A 195 -11.23 14.26 -5.39
CA GLY A 195 -11.08 13.06 -4.58
C GLY A 195 -12.34 12.21 -4.54
N ALA A 196 -12.29 11.08 -3.83
CA ALA A 196 -13.47 10.31 -3.55
C ALA A 196 -14.34 11.04 -2.49
N MET A 197 -15.63 11.17 -2.77
CA MET A 197 -16.59 11.78 -1.85
C MET A 197 -17.04 10.75 -0.81
N ASN A 198 -16.18 10.49 0.16
CA ASN A 198 -16.46 9.58 1.26
C ASN A 198 -16.70 10.38 2.55
N VAL A 199 -17.52 9.82 3.45
CA VAL A 199 -17.72 10.36 4.82
C VAL A 199 -16.37 10.50 5.54
N GLY A 200 -16.20 11.58 6.29
CA GLY A 200 -14.97 11.89 7.01
C GLY A 200 -13.86 12.55 6.17
N ARG A 201 -14.20 13.07 4.97
CA ARG A 201 -13.30 13.87 4.15
C ARG A 201 -13.47 15.39 4.37
N GLY A 202 -14.28 15.80 5.35
CA GLY A 202 -14.53 17.20 5.65
C GLY A 202 -15.41 17.93 4.63
N LEU A 203 -16.11 17.18 3.77
CA LEU A 203 -17.01 17.77 2.76
C LEU A 203 -18.35 18.17 3.38
N GLU A 204 -18.71 17.56 4.50
CA GLU A 204 -19.91 17.88 5.27
C GLU A 204 -19.78 19.18 6.06
N GLU A 205 -18.54 19.65 6.28
CA GLU A 205 -18.21 20.85 7.07
C GLU A 205 -17.77 22.03 6.16
N ALA A 206 -17.67 21.81 4.84
CA ALA A 206 -17.29 22.82 3.86
C ALA A 206 -18.51 23.52 3.28
#